data_a395c22d4499564e1a0b16de32ceb095
#
_entry.id   a395c22d4499564e1a0b16de32ceb095
#
_cell.length_a   1.000
_cell.length_b   1.000
_cell.length_c   1.000
_cell.angle_alpha   90.00
_cell.angle_beta   90.00
_cell.angle_gamma   90.00
#
_symmetry.space_group_name_H-M   'P 1'
#
loop_
_entity.id
_entity.type
_entity.pdbx_description
1 polymer ?
#
loop_
_entity_poly.entity_id
_entity_poly.type
_entity_poly.pdbx_seq_one_letter_code
_entity_poly.pdbx_strand_id
1 'polypeptide(L)'
;MKIRVYDTYEQMSRAAADLITAQLLIKPNSRLGLTAGSTPIGMFAELVKLYREGSVSFNEAWLYNLEEKSGLPRMDEQTCRSYFHRHLLDHVDGRDDHLILPDSQAIDLKAESARYEEILTSLPNGRLDMQVLGIGSDAHIGMNRPNQTLEPRCHPESRESGMYIAMGVGTILQSERIVLLANGESKAQAVADMCGSKITTMVPA
;
A
#
# COMPACT_ATOMS: atom_id res chain seq x y z
N MET A 1 19.07 2.60 0.20
CA MET A 1 18.19 1.46 0.52
C MET A 1 18.77 0.65 1.68
N LYS A 2 17.96 0.10 2.58
CA LYS A 2 18.37 -0.78 3.68
C LYS A 2 17.62 -2.09 3.54
N ILE A 3 18.33 -3.21 3.39
CA ILE A 3 17.74 -4.55 3.21
C ILE A 3 17.85 -5.32 4.52
N ARG A 4 16.78 -6.01 4.89
CA ARG A 4 16.75 -6.97 6.00
C ARG A 4 16.18 -8.29 5.50
N VAL A 5 16.85 -9.38 5.81
CA VAL A 5 16.43 -10.73 5.49
C VAL A 5 15.99 -11.44 6.77
N TYR A 6 14.91 -12.17 6.67
CA TYR A 6 14.30 -12.93 7.76
C TYR A 6 14.14 -14.38 7.34
N ASP A 7 14.27 -15.29 8.28
CA ASP A 7 14.19 -16.73 8.00
C ASP A 7 12.76 -17.19 7.72
N THR A 8 11.75 -16.48 8.27
CA THR A 8 10.34 -16.85 8.10
C THR A 8 9.46 -15.64 7.73
N TYR A 9 8.31 -15.96 7.14
CA TYR A 9 7.27 -15.00 6.81
C TYR A 9 6.76 -14.26 8.06
N GLU A 10 6.62 -14.97 9.18
CA GLU A 10 6.17 -14.43 10.45
C GLU A 10 7.15 -13.39 11.01
N GLN A 11 8.45 -13.67 10.93
CA GLN A 11 9.48 -12.72 11.36
C GLN A 11 9.48 -11.44 10.51
N MET A 12 9.35 -11.57 9.18
CA MET A 12 9.21 -10.43 8.27
C MET A 12 7.93 -9.63 8.59
N SER A 13 6.81 -10.33 8.78
CA SER A 13 5.51 -9.72 9.09
C SER A 13 5.55 -8.96 10.42
N ARG A 14 6.15 -9.54 11.45
CA ARG A 14 6.35 -8.89 12.74
C ARG A 14 7.23 -7.65 12.62
N ALA A 15 8.35 -7.75 11.91
CA ALA A 15 9.24 -6.61 11.72
C ALA A 15 8.56 -5.45 10.96
N ALA A 16 7.70 -5.76 9.99
CA ALA A 16 6.91 -4.75 9.29
C ALA A 16 5.87 -4.10 10.22
N ALA A 17 5.19 -4.89 11.04
CA ALA A 17 4.25 -4.39 12.04
C ALA A 17 4.94 -3.50 13.09
N ASP A 18 6.13 -3.88 13.54
CA ASP A 18 6.93 -3.08 14.48
C ASP A 18 7.31 -1.71 13.90
N LEU A 19 7.61 -1.63 12.59
CA LEU A 19 7.90 -0.34 11.92
C LEU A 19 6.66 0.57 11.89
N ILE A 20 5.48 0.03 11.58
CA ILE A 20 4.23 0.80 11.59
C ILE A 20 3.89 1.23 13.02
N THR A 21 4.02 0.33 13.99
CA THR A 21 3.80 0.63 15.42
C THR A 21 4.72 1.75 15.88
N ALA A 22 6.01 1.69 15.58
CA ALA A 22 6.97 2.74 15.92
C ALA A 22 6.60 4.08 15.27
N GLN A 23 6.13 4.07 14.01
CA GLN A 23 5.65 5.26 13.32
C GLN A 23 4.44 5.88 14.04
N LEU A 24 3.44 5.06 14.42
CA LEU A 24 2.24 5.54 15.11
C LEU A 24 2.52 6.00 16.55
N LEU A 25 3.47 5.40 17.25
CA LEU A 25 3.89 5.86 18.59
C LEU A 25 4.57 7.23 18.52
N ILE A 26 5.37 7.49 17.48
CA ILE A 26 6.05 8.79 17.29
C ILE A 26 5.07 9.85 16.78
N LYS A 27 4.18 9.46 15.86
CA LYS A 27 3.22 10.35 15.21
C LYS A 27 1.85 9.64 15.09
N PRO A 28 0.96 9.75 16.10
CA PRO A 28 -0.33 9.05 16.12
C PRO A 28 -1.20 9.36 14.89
N ASN A 29 -1.21 10.60 14.41
CA ASN A 29 -1.94 11.03 13.22
C ASN A 29 -1.18 10.81 11.91
N SER A 30 -0.35 9.77 11.84
CA SER A 30 0.40 9.41 10.65
C SER A 30 -0.51 9.07 9.47
N ARG A 31 -0.05 9.42 8.29
CA ARG A 31 -0.66 9.08 7.01
C ARG A 31 0.06 7.89 6.42
N LEU A 32 -0.58 6.73 6.50
CA LEU A 32 0.00 5.45 6.12
C LEU A 32 -0.58 5.00 4.79
N GLY A 33 0.28 4.86 3.79
CA GLY A 33 -0.05 4.16 2.56
C GLY A 33 0.07 2.65 2.79
N LEU A 34 -0.98 1.92 2.54
CA LEU A 34 -1.03 0.47 2.71
C LEU A 34 -1.25 -0.21 1.36
N THR A 35 -0.98 -1.50 1.31
CA THR A 35 -1.20 -2.32 0.12
C THR A 35 -2.09 -3.51 0.44
N ALA A 36 -2.94 -3.88 -0.48
CA ALA A 36 -3.68 -5.14 -0.45
C ALA A 36 -2.81 -6.30 -0.99
N GLY A 37 -3.30 -7.52 -0.89
CA GLY A 37 -2.64 -8.72 -1.41
C GLY A 37 -2.27 -9.73 -0.33
N SER A 38 -1.59 -10.81 -0.71
CA SER A 38 -1.27 -11.91 0.23
C SER A 38 -0.08 -11.59 1.14
N THR A 39 0.90 -10.83 0.66
CA THR A 39 2.14 -10.54 1.42
C THR A 39 1.89 -9.78 2.73
N PRO A 40 1.05 -8.71 2.80
CA PRO A 40 0.88 -7.95 4.03
C PRO A 40 -0.09 -8.57 5.04
N ILE A 41 -0.76 -9.69 4.75
CA ILE A 41 -1.75 -10.31 5.67
C ILE A 41 -1.12 -10.59 7.05
N GLY A 42 0.06 -11.18 7.08
CA GLY A 42 0.76 -11.47 8.35
C GLY A 42 1.13 -10.20 9.12
N MET A 43 1.52 -9.12 8.42
CA MET A 43 1.77 -7.82 9.03
C MET A 43 0.48 -7.26 9.68
N PHE A 44 -0.67 -7.34 9.00
CA PHE A 44 -1.94 -6.90 9.59
C PHE A 44 -2.34 -7.74 10.80
N ALA A 45 -2.14 -9.06 10.74
CA ALA A 45 -2.40 -9.95 11.89
C ALA A 45 -1.53 -9.58 13.10
N GLU A 46 -0.24 -9.26 12.90
CA GLU A 46 0.63 -8.78 13.97
C GLU A 46 0.23 -7.39 14.49
N LEU A 47 -0.22 -6.47 13.63
CA LEU A 47 -0.75 -5.17 14.07
C LEU A 47 -2.01 -5.32 14.94
N VAL A 48 -2.93 -6.21 14.58
CA VAL A 48 -4.12 -6.52 15.39
C VAL A 48 -3.72 -7.08 16.76
N LYS A 49 -2.72 -7.94 16.80
CA LYS A 49 -2.18 -8.48 18.05
C LYS A 49 -1.57 -7.37 18.91
N LEU A 50 -0.72 -6.50 18.35
CA LEU A 50 -0.11 -5.37 19.06
C LEU A 50 -1.17 -4.38 19.57
N TYR A 51 -2.24 -4.16 18.81
CA TYR A 51 -3.38 -3.36 19.27
C TYR A 51 -4.07 -4.01 20.50
N ARG A 52 -4.36 -5.30 20.44
CA ARG A 52 -4.98 -6.03 21.57
C ARG A 52 -4.11 -6.06 22.83
N GLU A 53 -2.81 -6.02 22.66
CA GLU A 53 -1.83 -5.90 23.74
C GLU A 53 -1.70 -4.45 24.26
N GLY A 54 -2.40 -3.49 23.68
CA GLY A 54 -2.31 -2.07 24.05
C GLY A 54 -1.03 -1.36 23.60
N SER A 55 -0.28 -1.97 22.67
CA SER A 55 1.01 -1.44 22.20
C SER A 55 0.87 -0.39 21.09
N VAL A 56 -0.28 -0.31 20.43
CA VAL A 56 -0.55 0.63 19.32
C VAL A 56 -2.04 0.98 19.27
N SER A 57 -2.36 2.20 18.83
CA SER A 57 -3.70 2.66 18.50
C SER A 57 -3.73 3.21 17.08
N PHE A 58 -4.84 3.02 16.37
CA PHE A 58 -5.09 3.51 15.03
C PHE A 58 -6.12 4.66 15.00
N ASN A 59 -6.62 5.07 16.17
CA ASN A 59 -7.73 6.03 16.27
C ASN A 59 -7.46 7.37 15.56
N GLU A 60 -6.21 7.84 15.55
CA GLU A 60 -5.81 9.08 14.88
C GLU A 60 -5.17 8.84 13.51
N ALA A 61 -4.82 7.59 13.18
CA ALA A 61 -4.13 7.24 11.94
C ALA A 61 -5.04 7.46 10.71
N TRP A 62 -4.43 7.92 9.61
CA TRP A 62 -5.07 8.02 8.31
C TRP A 62 -4.48 6.96 7.38
N LEU A 63 -5.34 6.16 6.77
CA LEU A 63 -4.96 5.03 5.94
C LEU A 63 -5.30 5.32 4.48
N TYR A 64 -4.33 5.13 3.61
CA TYR A 64 -4.45 5.33 2.16
C TYR A 64 -4.08 4.05 1.44
N ASN A 65 -4.65 3.79 0.27
CA ASN A 65 -4.30 2.59 -0.50
C ASN A 65 -3.69 2.93 -1.86
N LEU A 66 -2.90 2.00 -2.38
CA LEU A 66 -2.24 2.07 -3.68
C LEU A 66 -3.22 1.99 -4.85
N GLU A 67 -4.32 1.29 -4.68
CA GLU A 67 -5.28 1.03 -5.75
C GLU A 67 -6.68 0.76 -5.21
N GLU A 68 -7.69 0.88 -6.07
CA GLU A 68 -9.03 0.36 -5.82
C GLU A 68 -9.63 -0.21 -7.11
N LYS A 69 -10.32 -1.33 -7.00
CA LYS A 69 -11.05 -1.94 -8.11
C LYS A 69 -12.32 -1.14 -8.38
N SER A 70 -12.53 -0.75 -9.63
CA SER A 70 -13.68 0.05 -10.04
C SER A 70 -14.83 -0.80 -10.57
N GLY A 71 -16.04 -0.19 -10.61
CA GLY A 71 -17.25 -0.83 -11.11
C GLY A 71 -17.92 -1.74 -10.09
N LEU A 72 -17.58 -1.63 -8.81
CA LEU A 72 -18.10 -2.47 -7.74
C LEU A 72 -18.79 -1.63 -6.65
N PRO A 73 -19.81 -2.15 -5.97
CA PRO A 73 -20.32 -1.55 -4.75
C PRO A 73 -19.21 -1.34 -3.73
N ARG A 74 -19.29 -0.23 -2.94
CA ARG A 74 -18.24 0.18 -2.00
C ARG A 74 -17.74 -0.92 -1.07
N MET A 75 -18.63 -1.82 -0.63
CA MET A 75 -18.33 -2.93 0.29
C MET A 75 -18.38 -4.30 -0.39
N ASP A 76 -18.23 -4.35 -1.72
CA ASP A 76 -18.06 -5.63 -2.41
C ASP A 76 -16.79 -6.33 -1.90
N GLU A 77 -16.83 -7.64 -1.76
CA GLU A 77 -15.72 -8.44 -1.19
C GLU A 77 -14.41 -8.34 -1.98
N GLN A 78 -14.48 -7.94 -3.26
CA GLN A 78 -13.34 -7.74 -4.15
C GLN A 78 -12.71 -6.35 -4.05
N THR A 79 -13.31 -5.41 -3.30
CA THR A 79 -12.75 -4.07 -3.10
C THR A 79 -11.60 -4.09 -2.10
N CYS A 80 -10.66 -3.16 -2.27
CA CYS A 80 -9.60 -2.97 -1.28
C CYS A 80 -10.17 -2.48 0.05
N ARG A 81 -11.27 -1.71 0.05
CA ARG A 81 -11.97 -1.32 1.26
C ARG A 81 -12.37 -2.54 2.09
N SER A 82 -13.09 -3.51 1.49
CA SER A 82 -13.49 -4.73 2.19
C SER A 82 -12.30 -5.58 2.64
N TYR A 83 -11.20 -5.55 1.89
CA TYR A 83 -9.96 -6.19 2.30
C TYR A 83 -9.39 -5.57 3.58
N PHE A 84 -9.31 -4.22 3.68
CA PHE A 84 -8.79 -3.56 4.89
C PHE A 84 -9.71 -3.73 6.09
N HIS A 85 -11.02 -3.73 5.90
CA HIS A 85 -11.96 -4.08 6.97
C HIS A 85 -11.66 -5.47 7.51
N ARG A 86 -11.64 -6.48 6.65
CA ARG A 86 -11.42 -7.89 6.99
C ARG A 86 -10.11 -8.14 7.72
N HIS A 87 -9.02 -7.47 7.31
CA HIS A 87 -7.68 -7.77 7.82
C HIS A 87 -7.16 -6.80 8.89
N LEU A 88 -7.77 -5.63 9.06
CA LEU A 88 -7.30 -4.61 10.01
C LEU A 88 -8.45 -3.89 10.72
N LEU A 89 -9.27 -3.10 10.01
CA LEU A 89 -10.16 -2.10 10.63
C LEU A 89 -11.22 -2.69 11.55
N ASP A 90 -11.79 -3.85 11.22
CA ASP A 90 -12.80 -4.51 12.07
C ASP A 90 -12.20 -5.07 13.37
N HIS A 91 -10.88 -4.99 13.56
CA HIS A 91 -10.15 -5.59 14.67
C HIS A 91 -9.38 -4.59 15.53
N VAL A 92 -9.35 -3.31 15.14
CA VAL A 92 -8.63 -2.23 15.82
C VAL A 92 -9.53 -1.00 16.01
N ASP A 93 -9.03 0.05 16.68
CA ASP A 93 -9.76 1.31 16.89
C ASP A 93 -9.64 2.30 15.72
N GLY A 94 -9.22 1.84 14.56
CA GLY A 94 -9.14 2.67 13.35
C GLY A 94 -10.52 3.11 12.87
N ARG A 95 -10.60 4.34 12.34
CA ARG A 95 -11.85 4.96 11.91
C ARG A 95 -12.09 4.72 10.42
N ASP A 96 -13.34 4.35 10.03
CA ASP A 96 -13.70 4.17 8.61
C ASP A 96 -13.60 5.46 7.80
N ASP A 97 -13.88 6.61 8.41
CA ASP A 97 -13.74 7.93 7.77
C ASP A 97 -12.28 8.38 7.60
N HIS A 98 -11.34 7.69 8.23
CA HIS A 98 -9.90 7.84 8.01
C HIS A 98 -9.33 6.86 6.99
N LEU A 99 -10.12 5.93 6.45
CA LEU A 99 -9.72 5.05 5.35
C LEU A 99 -10.05 5.71 4.00
N ILE A 100 -9.05 6.26 3.36
CA ILE A 100 -9.14 7.04 2.13
C ILE A 100 -8.66 6.20 0.95
N LEU A 101 -9.59 5.89 0.05
CA LEU A 101 -9.33 5.15 -1.18
C LEU A 101 -9.97 5.87 -2.37
N PRO A 102 -9.59 5.50 -3.60
CA PRO A 102 -10.39 5.84 -4.77
C PRO A 102 -11.82 5.28 -4.63
N ASP A 103 -12.78 5.96 -5.24
CA ASP A 103 -14.17 5.52 -5.24
C ASP A 103 -14.37 4.38 -6.24
N SER A 104 -14.65 3.19 -5.73
CA SER A 104 -14.94 2.00 -6.55
C SER A 104 -16.17 2.15 -7.45
N GLN A 105 -17.09 3.09 -7.14
CA GLN A 105 -18.31 3.36 -7.89
C GLN A 105 -18.18 4.51 -8.90
N ALA A 106 -16.99 5.11 -9.02
CA ALA A 106 -16.75 6.21 -9.94
C ALA A 106 -17.02 5.78 -11.39
N ILE A 107 -17.81 6.59 -12.10
CA ILE A 107 -18.12 6.39 -13.53
C ILE A 107 -16.98 6.90 -14.40
N ASP A 108 -16.44 8.09 -14.07
CA ASP A 108 -15.28 8.68 -14.74
C ASP A 108 -14.00 8.38 -13.94
N LEU A 109 -13.30 7.34 -14.36
CA LEU A 109 -12.08 6.89 -13.68
C LEU A 109 -10.92 7.90 -13.79
N LYS A 110 -10.90 8.73 -14.86
CA LYS A 110 -9.88 9.77 -15.00
C LYS A 110 -10.14 10.91 -14.02
N ALA A 111 -11.37 11.36 -13.90
CA ALA A 111 -11.75 12.37 -12.91
C ALA A 111 -11.48 11.88 -11.48
N GLU A 112 -11.81 10.63 -11.19
CA GLU A 112 -11.55 10.04 -9.86
C GLU A 112 -10.06 9.88 -9.58
N SER A 113 -9.27 9.45 -10.56
CA SER A 113 -7.80 9.42 -10.42
C SER A 113 -7.22 10.79 -10.10
N ALA A 114 -7.71 11.84 -10.79
CA ALA A 114 -7.28 13.21 -10.54
C ALA A 114 -7.69 13.68 -9.12
N ARG A 115 -8.92 13.36 -8.69
CA ARG A 115 -9.40 13.65 -7.33
C ARG A 115 -8.54 12.96 -6.27
N TYR A 116 -8.21 11.70 -6.47
CA TYR A 116 -7.39 10.95 -5.52
C TYR A 116 -5.96 11.48 -5.47
N GLU A 117 -5.37 11.84 -6.62
CA GLU A 117 -4.07 12.52 -6.68
C GLU A 117 -4.07 13.85 -5.94
N GLU A 118 -5.15 14.66 -6.10
CA GLU A 118 -5.29 15.92 -5.39
C GLU A 118 -5.32 15.72 -3.87
N ILE A 119 -6.05 14.71 -3.37
CA ILE A 119 -6.03 14.33 -1.96
C ILE A 119 -4.62 14.06 -1.49
N LEU A 120 -3.86 13.21 -2.20
CA LEU A 120 -2.51 12.80 -1.82
C LEU A 120 -1.52 13.98 -1.85
N THR A 121 -1.60 14.83 -2.87
CA THR A 121 -0.72 16.00 -3.00
C THR A 121 -1.08 17.14 -2.04
N SER A 122 -2.33 17.19 -1.57
CA SER A 122 -2.79 18.15 -0.55
C SER A 122 -2.43 17.75 0.88
N LEU A 123 -1.85 16.57 1.08
CA LEU A 123 -1.35 16.15 2.40
C LEU A 123 -0.26 17.10 2.91
N PRO A 124 -0.07 17.22 4.24
CA PRO A 124 1.07 17.95 4.78
C PRO A 124 2.38 17.48 4.15
N ASN A 125 3.15 18.45 3.64
CA ASN A 125 4.36 18.22 2.81
C ASN A 125 4.10 17.48 1.49
N GLY A 126 2.84 17.37 1.03
CA GLY A 126 2.46 16.74 -0.24
C GLY A 126 2.73 15.23 -0.30
N ARG A 127 2.81 14.54 0.85
CA ARG A 127 3.24 13.13 0.88
C ARG A 127 2.71 12.35 2.07
N LEU A 128 2.76 11.03 1.93
CA LEU A 128 2.53 10.08 3.02
C LEU A 128 3.74 10.03 3.97
N ASP A 129 3.49 9.74 5.24
CA ASP A 129 4.56 9.57 6.24
C ASP A 129 5.27 8.21 6.05
N MET A 130 4.52 7.20 5.66
CA MET A 130 5.05 5.87 5.35
C MET A 130 4.18 5.19 4.31
N GLN A 131 4.81 4.56 3.32
CA GLN A 131 4.16 3.71 2.32
C GLN A 131 4.64 2.27 2.45
N VAL A 132 3.72 1.33 2.64
CA VAL A 132 4.00 -0.11 2.58
C VAL A 132 3.70 -0.61 1.19
N LEU A 133 4.61 -1.38 0.62
CA LEU A 133 4.53 -1.98 -0.70
C LEU A 133 4.72 -3.49 -0.63
N GLY A 134 4.05 -4.21 -1.50
CA GLY A 134 4.47 -5.53 -1.95
C GLY A 134 5.25 -5.42 -3.26
N ILE A 135 5.87 -6.53 -3.69
CA ILE A 135 6.53 -6.64 -5.00
C ILE A 135 5.93 -7.79 -5.81
N GLY A 136 5.64 -7.54 -7.07
CA GLY A 136 5.28 -8.59 -8.02
C GLY A 136 6.45 -9.48 -8.41
N SER A 137 6.20 -10.64 -9.01
CA SER A 137 7.26 -11.51 -9.56
C SER A 137 7.98 -10.89 -10.77
N ASP A 138 7.34 -9.93 -11.43
CA ASP A 138 7.88 -9.09 -12.51
C ASP A 138 8.41 -7.73 -12.01
N ALA A 139 8.60 -7.57 -10.70
CA ALA A 139 9.01 -6.35 -10.02
C ALA A 139 7.99 -5.19 -10.07
N HIS A 140 6.71 -5.43 -10.38
CA HIS A 140 5.70 -4.39 -10.24
C HIS A 140 5.47 -3.98 -8.78
N ILE A 141 5.10 -2.72 -8.55
CA ILE A 141 4.64 -2.18 -7.27
C ILE A 141 3.24 -1.58 -7.45
N GLY A 142 2.30 -1.92 -6.57
CA GLY A 142 0.88 -1.62 -6.78
C GLY A 142 0.43 -2.12 -8.16
N MET A 143 -0.18 -1.25 -8.98
CA MET A 143 -0.56 -1.58 -10.35
C MET A 143 0.48 -1.15 -11.40
N ASN A 144 1.66 -0.65 -10.99
CA ASN A 144 2.71 -0.17 -11.89
C ASN A 144 3.60 -1.33 -12.35
N ARG A 145 3.34 -1.85 -13.55
CA ARG A 145 4.11 -2.94 -14.18
C ARG A 145 5.30 -2.43 -14.99
N PRO A 146 6.33 -3.29 -15.20
CA PRO A 146 7.38 -3.02 -16.17
C PRO A 146 6.83 -2.52 -17.50
N ASN A 147 7.28 -1.34 -17.96
CA ASN A 147 6.87 -0.74 -19.21
C ASN A 147 7.93 0.25 -19.70
N GLN A 148 7.84 0.68 -20.96
CA GLN A 148 8.71 1.73 -21.52
C GLN A 148 8.50 3.07 -20.80
N THR A 149 7.26 3.35 -20.39
CA THR A 149 6.89 4.52 -19.59
C THR A 149 6.06 4.08 -18.38
N LEU A 150 6.26 4.75 -17.24
CA LEU A 150 5.46 4.55 -16.04
C LEU A 150 4.66 5.84 -15.77
N GLU A 151 3.41 5.68 -15.37
CA GLU A 151 2.58 6.80 -14.98
C GLU A 151 3.03 7.37 -13.64
N PRO A 152 3.40 8.67 -13.59
CA PRO A 152 3.91 9.26 -12.35
C PRO A 152 2.81 9.55 -11.33
N ARG A 153 1.56 9.78 -11.79
CA ARG A 153 0.40 10.18 -10.97
C ARG A 153 -0.66 9.11 -10.94
N CYS A 154 -1.67 9.30 -10.11
CA CYS A 154 -2.83 8.40 -10.08
C CYS A 154 -3.50 8.33 -11.47
N HIS A 155 -3.84 7.11 -11.89
CA HIS A 155 -4.35 6.83 -13.23
C HIS A 155 -5.28 5.62 -13.24
N PRO A 156 -6.19 5.55 -14.24
CA PRO A 156 -6.94 4.34 -14.52
C PRO A 156 -6.01 3.26 -15.06
N GLU A 157 -6.14 2.04 -14.57
CA GLU A 157 -5.34 0.90 -15.02
C GLU A 157 -6.22 -0.29 -15.37
N SER A 158 -5.98 -0.90 -16.54
CA SER A 158 -6.70 -2.08 -17.02
C SER A 158 -5.95 -3.36 -16.68
N ARG A 159 -6.66 -4.35 -16.14
CA ARG A 159 -6.17 -5.70 -15.88
C ARG A 159 -7.18 -6.73 -16.37
N GLU A 160 -6.76 -7.98 -16.50
CA GLU A 160 -7.69 -9.07 -16.83
C GLU A 160 -8.85 -9.18 -15.83
N SER A 161 -8.59 -8.83 -14.57
CA SER A 161 -9.58 -8.83 -13.48
C SER A 161 -10.50 -7.61 -13.45
N GLY A 162 -10.34 -6.65 -14.37
CA GLY A 162 -11.17 -5.43 -14.47
C GLY A 162 -10.37 -4.13 -14.50
N MET A 163 -11.09 -3.03 -14.29
CA MET A 163 -10.50 -1.69 -14.22
C MET A 163 -10.16 -1.33 -12.78
N TYR A 164 -9.08 -0.58 -12.62
CA TYR A 164 -8.59 -0.08 -11.33
C TYR A 164 -8.26 1.41 -11.44
N ILE A 165 -8.27 2.08 -10.29
CA ILE A 165 -7.61 3.37 -10.11
C ILE A 165 -6.36 3.10 -9.30
N ALA A 166 -5.21 3.48 -9.83
CA ALA A 166 -3.90 3.16 -9.28
C ALA A 166 -3.11 4.41 -8.92
N MET A 167 -2.37 4.34 -7.82
CA MET A 167 -1.37 5.34 -7.46
C MET A 167 -0.14 5.16 -8.37
N GLY A 168 0.29 6.24 -9.03
CA GLY A 168 1.45 6.21 -9.91
C GLY A 168 2.78 6.17 -9.15
N VAL A 169 3.85 5.76 -9.85
CA VAL A 169 5.17 5.58 -9.22
C VAL A 169 5.72 6.87 -8.64
N GLY A 170 5.49 8.01 -9.27
CA GLY A 170 5.96 9.31 -8.78
C GLY A 170 5.33 9.66 -7.43
N THR A 171 4.02 9.45 -7.28
CA THR A 171 3.28 9.67 -6.04
C THR A 171 3.76 8.71 -4.94
N ILE A 172 3.98 7.43 -5.28
CA ILE A 172 4.53 6.43 -4.35
C ILE A 172 5.91 6.88 -3.85
N LEU A 173 6.80 7.26 -4.75
CA LEU A 173 8.20 7.63 -4.43
C LEU A 173 8.32 8.93 -3.63
N GLN A 174 7.29 9.78 -3.59
CA GLN A 174 7.27 10.98 -2.74
C GLN A 174 7.09 10.67 -1.26
N SER A 175 6.65 9.46 -0.89
CA SER A 175 6.46 9.07 0.51
C SER A 175 7.73 9.26 1.32
N GLU A 176 7.61 9.72 2.57
CA GLU A 176 8.77 10.01 3.43
C GLU A 176 9.58 8.75 3.71
N ARG A 177 8.88 7.63 3.91
CA ARG A 177 9.46 6.30 4.08
C ARG A 177 8.72 5.30 3.22
N ILE A 178 9.47 4.39 2.61
CA ILE A 178 8.90 3.27 1.87
C ILE A 178 9.41 1.98 2.51
N VAL A 179 8.48 1.08 2.81
CA VAL A 179 8.73 -0.26 3.33
C VAL A 179 8.22 -1.25 2.31
N LEU A 180 9.13 -1.95 1.63
CA LEU A 180 8.78 -2.96 0.65
C LEU A 180 8.92 -4.35 1.27
N LEU A 181 7.87 -5.16 1.14
CA LEU A 181 7.78 -6.53 1.63
C LEU A 181 7.86 -7.51 0.47
N ALA A 182 8.76 -8.47 0.57
CA ALA A 182 8.88 -9.56 -0.39
C ALA A 182 8.90 -10.90 0.34
N ASN A 183 8.10 -11.86 -0.11
CA ASN A 183 8.02 -13.19 0.48
C ASN A 183 7.88 -14.25 -0.60
N GLY A 184 8.61 -15.35 -0.42
CA GLY A 184 8.57 -16.53 -1.28
C GLY A 184 9.54 -16.47 -2.45
N GLU A 185 9.97 -17.67 -2.90
CA GLU A 185 10.98 -17.87 -3.95
C GLU A 185 10.60 -17.19 -5.28
N SER A 186 9.31 -17.12 -5.60
CA SER A 186 8.81 -16.46 -6.82
C SER A 186 9.15 -14.97 -6.91
N LYS A 187 9.59 -14.34 -5.81
CA LYS A 187 10.00 -12.93 -5.76
C LYS A 187 11.52 -12.74 -5.84
N ALA A 188 12.30 -13.81 -5.79
CA ALA A 188 13.76 -13.75 -5.70
C ALA A 188 14.38 -12.94 -6.86
N GLN A 189 13.96 -13.20 -8.10
CA GLN A 189 14.49 -12.48 -9.27
C GLN A 189 14.09 -10.97 -9.22
N ALA A 190 12.84 -10.66 -8.90
CA ALA A 190 12.37 -9.28 -8.80
C ALA A 190 13.14 -8.50 -7.72
N VAL A 191 13.44 -9.12 -6.58
CA VAL A 191 14.25 -8.52 -5.51
C VAL A 191 15.69 -8.33 -5.98
N ALA A 192 16.27 -9.29 -6.68
CA ALA A 192 17.62 -9.18 -7.25
C ALA A 192 17.71 -8.02 -8.25
N ASP A 193 16.72 -7.89 -9.14
CA ASP A 193 16.64 -6.82 -10.13
C ASP A 193 16.49 -5.44 -9.47
N MET A 194 15.62 -5.33 -8.48
CA MET A 194 15.43 -4.11 -7.67
C MET A 194 16.72 -3.69 -6.94
N CYS A 195 17.50 -4.65 -6.46
CA CYS A 195 18.78 -4.39 -5.79
C CYS A 195 19.93 -4.11 -6.78
N GLY A 196 19.69 -4.22 -8.07
CA GLY A 196 20.66 -3.95 -9.12
C GLY A 196 21.10 -2.48 -9.20
N SER A 197 22.13 -2.22 -9.97
CA SER A 197 22.70 -0.87 -10.14
C SER A 197 21.97 -0.01 -11.19
N LYS A 198 21.03 -0.59 -11.93
CA LYS A 198 20.32 0.09 -13.03
C LYS A 198 18.95 0.59 -12.54
N ILE A 199 18.72 1.90 -12.70
CA ILE A 199 17.39 2.49 -12.56
C ILE A 199 16.72 2.39 -13.94
N THR A 200 15.58 1.70 -13.99
CA THR A 200 14.85 1.46 -15.24
C THR A 200 13.37 1.30 -14.98
N THR A 201 12.54 1.75 -15.93
CA THR A 201 11.09 1.54 -15.89
C THR A 201 10.68 0.08 -16.06
N MET A 202 11.62 -0.79 -16.45
CA MET A 202 11.41 -2.25 -16.52
C MET A 202 11.54 -2.94 -15.16
N VAL A 203 11.93 -2.21 -14.11
CA VAL A 203 11.95 -2.64 -12.71
C VAL A 203 11.34 -1.49 -11.89
N PRO A 204 10.00 -1.40 -11.79
CA PRO A 204 9.31 -0.31 -11.08
C PRO A 204 9.57 -0.26 -9.58
N ALA A 205 9.96 -1.40 -8.97
CA ALA A 205 10.29 -1.54 -7.54
C ALA A 205 11.60 -0.87 -7.15
#